data_e5e21836207ab69550f3be6a82d320ca
#
_entry.id   e5e21836207ab69550f3be6a82d320ca
#
_cell.length_a   1.000
_cell.length_b   1.000
_cell.length_c   1.000
_cell.angle_alpha   90.00
_cell.angle_beta   90.00
_cell.angle_gamma   90.00
#
_symmetry.space_group_name_H-M   'P 1'
#
loop_
_entity.id
_entity.type
_entity.pdbx_description
1 polymer ?
#
loop_
_entity_poly.entity_id
_entity_poly.type
_entity_poly.pdbx_seq_one_letter_code
_entity_poly.pdbx_strand_id
1 'polypeptide(L)'
;MERLANILHLGIKELRSLQHDLVLVLLILWAFSMGIYSAATKMPESLHNAAIAVVDEDQSQLSERLIQAFQAPYFRTPARIDLNEMDRGMDAGRYTFTLNIPPNFQRDVLAGRSPAIQLNVDATEVSMAFTGAGYIQNIGASEVAEFVRRYRGELQQPAELVARIEFNPNLTRAWFGSVMEVINQITMLSIILTGAALIREREHGTVEHLLVMPVTPLEIMLAKVWSMGLVVLAATALSMRIIIEGWLAVPIPGSVLLFLGGVALHLFAT
;
A
#
# COMPACT_ATOMS: atom_id res chain seq x y z
N MET A 1 38.03 -24.80 -11.25
CA MET A 1 37.29 -24.38 -12.47
C MET A 1 36.12 -25.30 -12.75
N GLU A 2 36.16 -26.57 -12.51
CA GLU A 2 35.09 -27.55 -12.74
C GLU A 2 33.81 -27.24 -11.95
N ARG A 3 33.90 -26.87 -10.66
CA ARG A 3 32.74 -26.56 -9.82
C ARG A 3 31.92 -25.37 -10.34
N LEU A 4 32.58 -24.32 -10.81
CA LEU A 4 31.89 -23.15 -11.39
C LEU A 4 31.19 -23.50 -12.71
N ALA A 5 31.84 -24.34 -13.53
CA ALA A 5 31.27 -24.84 -14.77
C ALA A 5 30.00 -25.69 -14.49
N ASN A 6 30.04 -26.54 -13.46
CA ASN A 6 28.90 -27.35 -13.03
C ASN A 6 27.70 -26.44 -12.59
N ILE A 7 27.95 -25.45 -11.75
CA ILE A 7 26.91 -24.49 -11.32
C ILE A 7 26.30 -23.77 -12.52
N LEU A 8 27.12 -23.31 -13.47
CA LEU A 8 26.63 -22.63 -14.67
C LEU A 8 25.80 -23.55 -15.57
N HIS A 9 26.29 -24.76 -15.86
CA HIS A 9 25.55 -25.70 -16.71
C HIS A 9 24.23 -26.13 -16.07
N LEU A 10 24.22 -26.43 -14.77
CA LEU A 10 22.98 -26.76 -14.06
C LEU A 10 22.01 -25.58 -14.06
N GLY A 11 22.46 -24.35 -13.83
CA GLY A 11 21.58 -23.19 -13.86
C GLY A 11 21.02 -22.90 -15.26
N ILE A 12 21.80 -23.08 -16.33
CA ILE A 12 21.30 -22.97 -17.70
C ILE A 12 20.24 -24.05 -17.99
N LYS A 13 20.43 -25.25 -17.47
CA LYS A 13 19.41 -26.32 -17.56
C LYS A 13 18.11 -25.87 -16.88
N GLU A 14 18.20 -25.27 -15.67
CA GLU A 14 17.04 -24.77 -14.94
C GLU A 14 16.30 -23.66 -15.73
N LEU A 15 17.03 -22.72 -16.31
CA LEU A 15 16.46 -21.66 -17.14
C LEU A 15 15.71 -22.23 -18.36
N ARG A 16 16.27 -23.24 -19.03
CA ARG A 16 15.60 -23.92 -20.14
C ARG A 16 14.38 -24.69 -19.68
N SER A 17 14.45 -25.36 -18.53
CA SER A 17 13.32 -26.07 -17.96
C SER A 17 12.16 -25.11 -17.63
N LEU A 18 12.46 -23.93 -17.07
CA LEU A 18 11.46 -22.91 -16.78
C LEU A 18 10.74 -22.40 -18.05
N GLN A 19 11.47 -22.21 -19.16
CA GLN A 19 10.87 -21.77 -20.42
C GLN A 19 9.82 -22.74 -20.99
N HIS A 20 9.91 -24.02 -20.65
CA HIS A 20 8.93 -25.05 -21.05
C HIS A 20 7.78 -25.23 -20.05
N ASP A 21 7.87 -24.57 -18.90
CA ASP A 21 6.81 -24.57 -17.88
C ASP A 21 5.90 -23.36 -18.09
N LEU A 22 4.87 -23.57 -18.92
CA LEU A 22 3.92 -22.51 -19.28
C LEU A 22 3.24 -21.89 -18.06
N VAL A 23 2.97 -22.69 -17.03
CA VAL A 23 2.28 -22.21 -15.82
C VAL A 23 3.17 -21.20 -15.07
N LEU A 24 4.43 -21.53 -14.85
CA LEU A 24 5.36 -20.64 -14.16
C LEU A 24 5.68 -19.39 -15.00
N VAL A 25 5.84 -19.53 -16.32
CA VAL A 25 6.04 -18.36 -17.19
C VAL A 25 4.84 -17.41 -17.14
N LEU A 26 3.63 -17.93 -17.23
CA LEU A 26 2.41 -17.11 -17.12
C LEU A 26 2.27 -16.47 -15.73
N LEU A 27 2.63 -17.20 -14.67
CA LEU A 27 2.63 -16.66 -13.32
C LEU A 27 3.59 -15.48 -13.19
N ILE A 28 4.82 -15.59 -13.69
CA ILE A 28 5.81 -14.50 -13.67
C ILE A 28 5.30 -13.28 -14.45
N LEU A 29 4.79 -13.51 -15.65
CA LEU A 29 4.25 -12.43 -16.49
C LEU A 29 3.06 -11.74 -15.80
N TRP A 30 2.15 -12.50 -15.23
CA TRP A 30 1.00 -11.95 -14.50
C TRP A 30 1.43 -11.17 -13.26
N ALA A 31 2.32 -11.73 -12.45
CA ALA A 31 2.77 -11.15 -11.20
C ALA A 31 3.47 -9.80 -11.41
N PHE A 32 4.40 -9.73 -12.37
CA PHE A 32 5.18 -8.53 -12.67
C PHE A 32 4.49 -7.55 -13.64
N SER A 33 3.29 -7.85 -14.13
CA SER A 33 2.50 -6.93 -14.95
C SER A 33 1.17 -6.60 -14.27
N MET A 34 0.19 -7.49 -14.40
CA MET A 34 -1.17 -7.27 -13.93
C MET A 34 -1.27 -7.21 -12.41
N GLY A 35 -0.44 -7.98 -11.70
CA GLY A 35 -0.36 -7.94 -10.24
C GLY A 35 0.02 -6.55 -9.75
N ILE A 36 1.11 -5.99 -10.24
CA ILE A 36 1.59 -4.65 -9.88
C ILE A 36 0.61 -3.56 -10.32
N TYR A 37 0.11 -3.63 -11.56
CA TYR A 37 -0.88 -2.67 -12.07
C TYR A 37 -2.15 -2.67 -11.21
N SER A 38 -2.67 -3.86 -10.90
CA SER A 38 -3.87 -4.03 -10.09
C SER A 38 -3.69 -3.48 -8.66
N ALA A 39 -2.55 -3.76 -8.03
CA ALA A 39 -2.26 -3.25 -6.69
C ALA A 39 -2.12 -1.72 -6.67
N ALA A 40 -1.46 -1.15 -7.69
CA ALA A 40 -1.30 0.28 -7.81
C ALA A 40 -2.63 1.03 -8.06
N THR A 41 -3.55 0.43 -8.84
CA THR A 41 -4.79 1.09 -9.27
C THR A 41 -6.01 0.79 -8.40
N LYS A 42 -6.02 -0.37 -7.72
CA LYS A 42 -7.16 -0.75 -6.86
C LYS A 42 -7.07 -0.22 -5.43
N MET A 43 -5.91 0.25 -4.99
CA MET A 43 -5.84 0.96 -3.72
C MET A 43 -6.59 2.29 -3.89
N PRO A 44 -7.66 2.58 -3.13
CA PRO A 44 -8.30 3.89 -3.18
C PRO A 44 -7.25 4.96 -2.88
N GLU A 45 -6.97 5.80 -3.87
CA GLU A 45 -5.87 6.79 -3.83
C GLU A 45 -6.07 7.83 -2.74
N SER A 46 -7.30 8.06 -2.35
CA SER A 46 -7.68 8.98 -1.28
C SER A 46 -9.07 8.61 -0.80
N LEU A 47 -9.41 9.09 0.38
CA LEU A 47 -10.79 9.15 0.80
C LEU A 47 -11.57 9.93 -0.27
N HIS A 48 -12.50 9.27 -0.96
CA HIS A 48 -13.24 9.91 -2.04
C HIS A 48 -14.73 9.65 -1.88
N ASN A 49 -15.51 10.73 -1.82
CA ASN A 49 -16.95 10.66 -1.68
C ASN A 49 -17.43 9.76 -0.52
N ALA A 50 -16.72 9.73 0.60
CA ALA A 50 -17.10 8.94 1.76
C ALA A 50 -18.43 9.45 2.33
N ALA A 51 -19.33 8.52 2.64
CA ALA A 51 -20.60 8.86 3.26
C ALA A 51 -20.40 9.20 4.73
N ILE A 52 -20.62 10.45 5.10
CA ILE A 52 -20.52 10.94 6.48
C ILE A 52 -21.86 11.47 6.96
N ALA A 53 -22.22 11.14 8.20
CA ALA A 53 -23.38 11.70 8.86
C ALA A 53 -23.00 12.34 10.19
N VAL A 54 -23.74 13.35 10.63
CA VAL A 54 -23.45 14.11 11.85
C VAL A 54 -24.70 14.26 12.69
N VAL A 55 -24.57 13.88 13.95
CA VAL A 55 -25.51 14.23 15.01
C VAL A 55 -24.98 15.50 15.68
N ASP A 56 -25.68 16.59 15.56
CA ASP A 56 -25.30 17.90 16.12
C ASP A 56 -26.22 18.25 17.29
N GLU A 57 -25.78 17.94 18.51
CA GLU A 57 -26.51 18.28 19.73
C GLU A 57 -26.16 19.68 20.25
N ASP A 58 -25.09 20.31 19.71
CA ASP A 58 -24.64 21.63 20.14
C ASP A 58 -25.31 22.78 19.38
N GLN A 59 -25.60 22.57 18.10
CA GLN A 59 -26.24 23.54 17.20
C GLN A 59 -25.60 24.94 17.27
N SER A 60 -24.29 24.99 17.36
CA SER A 60 -23.50 26.21 17.51
C SER A 60 -22.83 26.64 16.22
N GLN A 61 -22.17 27.82 16.23
CA GLN A 61 -21.35 28.25 15.10
C GLN A 61 -20.14 27.34 14.87
N LEU A 62 -19.58 26.77 15.94
CA LEU A 62 -18.44 25.85 15.82
C LEU A 62 -18.88 24.50 15.25
N SER A 63 -20.01 23.94 15.72
CA SER A 63 -20.52 22.69 15.16
C SER A 63 -20.89 22.84 13.69
N GLU A 64 -21.49 23.95 13.30
CA GLU A 64 -21.82 24.25 11.90
C GLU A 64 -20.56 24.33 11.03
N ARG A 65 -19.51 25.00 11.49
CA ARG A 65 -18.23 25.06 10.78
C ARG A 65 -17.59 23.70 10.61
N LEU A 66 -17.60 22.86 11.66
CA LEU A 66 -17.10 21.49 11.61
C LEU A 66 -17.86 20.67 10.53
N ILE A 67 -19.18 20.77 10.49
CA ILE A 67 -20.00 20.06 9.50
C ILE A 67 -19.65 20.53 8.08
N GLN A 68 -19.50 21.84 7.89
CA GLN A 68 -19.19 22.42 6.59
C GLN A 68 -17.75 22.14 6.12
N ALA A 69 -16.84 21.75 7.01
CA ALA A 69 -15.47 21.42 6.67
C ALA A 69 -15.35 20.04 5.97
N PHE A 70 -16.32 19.15 6.15
CA PHE A 70 -16.35 17.84 5.52
C PHE A 70 -16.99 17.94 4.12
N GLN A 71 -16.17 18.23 3.10
CA GLN A 71 -16.63 18.46 1.72
C GLN A 71 -15.91 17.59 0.69
N ALA A 72 -16.44 17.63 -0.54
CA ALA A 72 -15.78 17.03 -1.68
C ALA A 72 -14.34 17.60 -1.85
N PRO A 73 -13.38 16.79 -2.32
CA PRO A 73 -13.59 15.43 -2.90
C PRO A 73 -13.61 14.29 -1.86
N TYR A 74 -13.30 14.58 -0.60
CA TYR A 74 -13.10 13.54 0.42
C TYR A 74 -14.40 12.96 0.94
N PHE A 75 -15.37 13.84 1.24
CA PHE A 75 -16.66 13.46 1.80
C PHE A 75 -17.81 13.89 0.90
N ARG A 76 -18.91 13.16 0.96
CA ARG A 76 -20.20 13.64 0.48
C ARG A 76 -20.71 14.72 1.43
N THR A 77 -21.62 15.55 0.98
CA THR A 77 -22.31 16.52 1.86
C THR A 77 -22.81 15.78 3.11
N PRO A 78 -22.39 16.20 4.32
CA PRO A 78 -22.75 15.51 5.55
C PRO A 78 -24.25 15.45 5.74
N ALA A 79 -24.78 14.25 6.01
CA ALA A 79 -26.17 14.06 6.35
C ALA A 79 -26.37 14.42 7.83
N ARG A 80 -27.34 15.29 8.12
CA ARG A 80 -27.74 15.57 9.52
C ARG A 80 -28.75 14.52 9.94
N ILE A 81 -28.44 13.82 11.00
CA ILE A 81 -29.25 12.71 11.53
C ILE A 81 -29.47 12.88 13.04
N ASP A 82 -30.43 12.16 13.57
CA ASP A 82 -30.58 12.03 15.02
C ASP A 82 -29.75 10.87 15.59
N LEU A 83 -29.64 10.81 16.91
CA LEU A 83 -28.87 9.78 17.59
C LEU A 83 -29.40 8.36 17.33
N ASN A 84 -30.72 8.20 17.17
CA ASN A 84 -31.32 6.89 16.90
C ASN A 84 -31.04 6.38 15.47
N GLU A 85 -30.84 7.30 14.53
CA GLU A 85 -30.51 6.99 13.14
C GLU A 85 -29.02 6.63 12.97
N MET A 86 -28.16 7.05 13.87
CA MET A 86 -26.72 6.86 13.79
C MET A 86 -26.35 5.38 13.64
N ASP A 87 -26.80 4.53 14.58
CA ASP A 87 -26.51 3.11 14.56
C ASP A 87 -27.22 2.39 13.40
N ARG A 88 -28.50 2.69 13.19
CA ARG A 88 -29.28 2.10 12.09
C ARG A 88 -28.70 2.42 10.72
N GLY A 89 -28.20 3.65 10.55
CA GLY A 89 -27.60 4.10 9.29
C GLY A 89 -26.29 3.41 8.99
N MET A 90 -25.49 3.15 10.02
CA MET A 90 -24.24 2.39 9.91
C MET A 90 -24.52 0.90 9.65
N ASP A 91 -25.42 0.28 10.41
CA ASP A 91 -25.80 -1.13 10.21
C ASP A 91 -26.39 -1.38 8.80
N ALA A 92 -27.08 -0.39 8.24
CA ALA A 92 -27.60 -0.44 6.88
C ALA A 92 -26.57 -0.09 5.79
N GLY A 93 -25.32 0.19 6.13
CA GLY A 93 -24.25 0.57 5.19
C GLY A 93 -24.47 1.92 4.49
N ARG A 94 -25.32 2.81 5.05
CA ARG A 94 -25.60 4.13 4.46
C ARG A 94 -24.50 5.14 4.74
N TYR A 95 -23.83 5.00 5.86
CA TYR A 95 -22.77 5.89 6.32
C TYR A 95 -21.50 5.10 6.66
N THR A 96 -20.38 5.54 6.13
CA THR A 96 -19.06 4.99 6.47
C THR A 96 -18.53 5.63 7.77
N PHE A 97 -18.91 6.89 8.01
CA PHE A 97 -18.52 7.66 9.20
C PHE A 97 -19.74 8.32 9.82
N THR A 98 -19.82 8.29 11.14
CA THR A 98 -20.78 9.10 11.87
C THR A 98 -20.09 9.86 13.00
N LEU A 99 -20.38 11.16 13.11
CA LEU A 99 -19.89 12.01 14.19
C LEU A 99 -21.06 12.38 15.11
N ASN A 100 -20.78 12.34 16.41
CA ASN A 100 -21.67 12.95 17.40
C ASN A 100 -20.95 14.12 18.09
N ILE A 101 -21.47 15.32 17.89
CA ILE A 101 -21.01 16.56 18.54
C ILE A 101 -21.87 16.78 19.79
N PRO A 102 -21.27 16.68 21.00
CA PRO A 102 -22.02 16.73 22.23
C PRO A 102 -22.62 18.13 22.52
N PRO A 103 -23.65 18.23 23.36
CA PRO A 103 -24.20 19.52 23.75
C PRO A 103 -23.18 20.37 24.53
N ASN A 104 -23.25 21.69 24.36
CA ASN A 104 -22.32 22.69 24.91
C ASN A 104 -20.87 22.58 24.42
N PHE A 105 -20.63 21.93 23.26
CA PHE A 105 -19.31 21.72 22.69
C PHE A 105 -18.55 23.04 22.50
N GLN A 106 -19.14 24.03 21.83
CA GLN A 106 -18.52 25.34 21.63
C GLN A 106 -18.19 26.04 22.94
N ARG A 107 -19.13 26.04 23.90
CA ARG A 107 -18.93 26.67 25.21
C ARG A 107 -17.73 26.06 25.93
N ASP A 108 -17.62 24.76 25.89
CA ASP A 108 -16.56 24.04 26.61
C ASP A 108 -15.19 24.25 25.95
N VAL A 109 -15.14 24.27 24.62
CA VAL A 109 -13.92 24.61 23.83
C VAL A 109 -13.45 26.04 24.18
N LEU A 110 -14.36 27.03 24.18
CA LEU A 110 -14.02 28.42 24.50
C LEU A 110 -13.60 28.61 25.97
N ALA A 111 -14.10 27.78 26.85
CA ALA A 111 -13.69 27.75 28.27
C ALA A 111 -12.33 27.06 28.49
N GLY A 112 -11.66 26.58 27.40
CA GLY A 112 -10.38 25.87 27.49
C GLY A 112 -10.51 24.42 27.93
N ARG A 113 -11.72 23.87 27.94
CA ARG A 113 -11.95 22.43 28.13
C ARG A 113 -11.75 21.70 26.82
N SER A 114 -11.51 20.40 26.90
CA SER A 114 -11.32 19.53 25.74
C SER A 114 -12.49 18.54 25.64
N PRO A 115 -13.68 18.95 25.18
CA PRO A 115 -14.79 18.04 25.01
C PRO A 115 -14.47 17.03 23.90
N ALA A 116 -14.93 15.78 24.06
CA ALA A 116 -14.72 14.73 23.09
C ALA A 116 -15.85 14.72 22.04
N ILE A 117 -15.50 14.65 20.77
CA ILE A 117 -16.40 14.30 19.66
C ILE A 117 -16.32 12.79 19.46
N GLN A 118 -17.45 12.11 19.44
CA GLN A 118 -17.47 10.68 19.13
C GLN A 118 -17.44 10.49 17.62
N LEU A 119 -16.50 9.68 17.15
CA LEU A 119 -16.41 9.22 15.76
C LEU A 119 -16.64 7.72 15.72
N ASN A 120 -17.69 7.28 15.05
CA ASN A 120 -17.91 5.87 14.72
C ASN A 120 -17.52 5.63 13.26
N VAL A 121 -16.91 4.49 13.00
CA VAL A 121 -16.34 4.14 11.71
C VAL A 121 -16.82 2.75 11.32
N ASP A 122 -17.34 2.60 10.12
CA ASP A 122 -17.65 1.28 9.56
C ASP A 122 -16.35 0.57 9.19
N ALA A 123 -16.00 -0.46 9.97
CA ALA A 123 -14.77 -1.22 9.78
C ALA A 123 -14.85 -2.28 8.66
N THR A 124 -15.98 -2.42 7.98
CA THR A 124 -16.11 -3.35 6.84
C THR A 124 -15.25 -2.88 5.65
N GLU A 125 -15.05 -1.56 5.50
CA GLU A 125 -14.15 -0.95 4.53
C GLU A 125 -12.84 -0.50 5.19
N VAL A 126 -12.02 -1.46 5.64
CA VAL A 126 -10.82 -1.23 6.48
C VAL A 126 -9.90 -0.12 5.95
N SER A 127 -9.64 -0.09 4.64
CA SER A 127 -8.73 0.89 4.03
C SER A 127 -9.29 2.31 4.09
N MET A 128 -10.58 2.48 3.79
CA MET A 128 -11.28 3.76 3.82
C MET A 128 -11.50 4.24 5.27
N ALA A 129 -11.82 3.31 6.16
CA ALA A 129 -12.02 3.56 7.58
C ALA A 129 -10.77 4.17 8.23
N PHE A 130 -9.62 3.53 8.04
CA PHE A 130 -8.36 3.99 8.64
C PHE A 130 -7.92 5.36 8.11
N THR A 131 -7.99 5.53 6.77
CA THR A 131 -7.59 6.80 6.14
C THR A 131 -8.57 7.92 6.51
N GLY A 132 -9.87 7.66 6.46
CA GLY A 132 -10.91 8.66 6.73
C GLY A 132 -10.93 9.12 8.17
N ALA A 133 -10.72 8.24 9.14
CA ALA A 133 -10.60 8.63 10.54
C ALA A 133 -9.47 9.66 10.77
N GLY A 134 -8.30 9.45 10.13
CA GLY A 134 -7.21 10.42 10.19
C GLY A 134 -7.57 11.78 9.57
N TYR A 135 -8.25 11.78 8.41
CA TYR A 135 -8.74 13.03 7.79
C TYR A 135 -9.73 13.76 8.69
N ILE A 136 -10.72 13.05 9.26
CA ILE A 136 -11.71 13.63 10.15
C ILE A 136 -11.05 14.27 11.38
N GLN A 137 -10.10 13.57 12.01
CA GLN A 137 -9.37 14.10 13.15
C GLN A 137 -8.58 15.37 12.80
N ASN A 138 -7.86 15.37 11.68
CA ASN A 138 -7.06 16.52 11.25
C ASN A 138 -7.94 17.72 10.90
N ILE A 139 -9.02 17.51 10.13
CA ILE A 139 -9.97 18.57 9.77
C ILE A 139 -10.61 19.12 11.05
N GLY A 140 -11.11 18.24 11.92
CA GLY A 140 -11.75 18.65 13.16
C GLY A 140 -10.81 19.46 14.08
N ALA A 141 -9.59 18.99 14.28
CA ALA A 141 -8.60 19.69 15.11
C ALA A 141 -8.23 21.06 14.51
N SER A 142 -8.05 21.15 13.19
CA SER A 142 -7.71 22.42 12.52
C SER A 142 -8.84 23.43 12.61
N GLU A 143 -10.11 23.02 12.39
CA GLU A 143 -11.26 23.92 12.47
C GLU A 143 -11.50 24.44 13.89
N VAL A 144 -11.38 23.56 14.89
CA VAL A 144 -11.47 23.98 16.31
C VAL A 144 -10.36 24.97 16.65
N ALA A 145 -9.12 24.68 16.27
CA ALA A 145 -7.98 25.58 16.53
C ALA A 145 -8.17 26.94 15.84
N GLU A 146 -8.63 26.96 14.59
CA GLU A 146 -8.88 28.17 13.83
C GLU A 146 -10.03 28.99 14.45
N PHE A 147 -11.12 28.33 14.88
CA PHE A 147 -12.23 28.99 15.55
C PHE A 147 -11.79 29.67 16.85
N VAL A 148 -11.03 28.96 17.70
CA VAL A 148 -10.51 29.50 18.96
C VAL A 148 -9.58 30.68 18.73
N ARG A 149 -8.70 30.61 17.74
CA ARG A 149 -7.80 31.73 17.36
C ARG A 149 -8.58 32.98 16.95
N ARG A 150 -9.58 32.82 16.07
CA ARG A 150 -10.42 33.93 15.63
C ARG A 150 -11.22 34.56 16.80
N TYR A 151 -11.74 33.73 17.66
CA TYR A 151 -12.51 34.18 18.82
C TYR A 151 -11.64 34.96 19.82
N ARG A 152 -10.38 34.52 20.03
CA ARG A 152 -9.43 35.20 20.95
C ARG A 152 -8.75 36.42 20.31
N GLY A 153 -8.98 36.71 19.04
CA GLY A 153 -8.35 37.84 18.34
C GLY A 153 -6.87 37.66 18.04
N GLU A 154 -6.35 36.44 18.12
CA GLU A 154 -4.96 36.09 17.79
C GLU A 154 -4.83 35.95 16.28
N LEU A 155 -4.59 37.07 15.57
CA LEU A 155 -4.56 37.13 14.11
C LEU A 155 -3.21 36.74 13.49
N GLN A 156 -2.16 36.55 14.27
CA GLN A 156 -0.84 36.18 13.72
C GLN A 156 -0.38 34.81 14.19
N GLN A 157 -0.09 33.95 13.24
CA GLN A 157 0.70 32.76 13.51
C GLN A 157 2.15 33.20 13.71
N PRO A 158 2.79 32.89 14.86
CA PRO A 158 4.21 33.24 15.08
C PRO A 158 5.15 32.44 14.19
N ALA A 159 4.67 31.37 13.55
CA ALA A 159 5.40 30.58 12.54
C ALA A 159 4.42 29.82 11.65
N GLU A 160 4.69 29.79 10.36
CA GLU A 160 4.00 28.96 9.38
C GLU A 160 4.81 27.68 9.15
N LEU A 161 4.19 26.52 9.36
CA LEU A 161 4.80 25.25 9.01
C LEU A 161 4.65 25.01 7.50
N VAL A 162 5.71 25.22 6.74
CA VAL A 162 5.77 24.86 5.32
C VAL A 162 6.34 23.46 5.22
N ALA A 163 5.47 22.46 5.05
CA ALA A 163 5.88 21.08 4.81
C ALA A 163 6.27 20.91 3.34
N ARG A 164 7.55 20.61 3.08
CA ARG A 164 8.02 20.21 1.76
C ARG A 164 8.05 18.68 1.68
N ILE A 165 7.21 18.11 0.82
CA ILE A 165 7.18 16.68 0.57
C ILE A 165 8.07 16.40 -0.63
N GLU A 166 9.13 15.62 -0.41
CA GLU A 166 10.05 15.19 -1.47
C GLU A 166 9.63 13.80 -1.97
N PHE A 167 10.00 13.46 -3.20
CA PHE A 167 9.80 12.17 -3.89
C PHE A 167 8.34 11.81 -4.27
N ASN A 168 7.33 12.25 -3.54
CA ASN A 168 5.91 12.07 -3.89
C ASN A 168 5.10 13.31 -3.45
N PRO A 169 5.26 14.46 -4.11
CA PRO A 169 4.66 15.74 -3.68
C PRO A 169 3.13 15.70 -3.59
N ASN A 170 2.50 14.89 -4.43
CA ASN A 170 1.04 14.75 -4.47
C ASN A 170 0.52 13.65 -3.54
N LEU A 171 1.39 13.00 -2.78
CA LEU A 171 1.04 11.87 -1.91
C LEU A 171 0.23 10.78 -2.64
N THR A 172 0.53 10.56 -3.92
CA THR A 172 -0.16 9.59 -4.77
C THR A 172 0.15 8.18 -4.27
N ARG A 173 -0.85 7.49 -3.76
CA ARG A 173 -0.69 6.13 -3.20
C ARG A 173 -0.24 5.11 -4.23
N ALA A 174 -0.63 5.28 -5.49
CA ALA A 174 -0.20 4.41 -6.57
C ALA A 174 1.32 4.32 -6.68
N TRP A 175 2.04 5.41 -6.38
CA TRP A 175 3.51 5.41 -6.39
C TRP A 175 4.07 4.48 -5.32
N PHE A 176 3.58 4.61 -4.09
CA PHE A 176 4.00 3.74 -2.99
C PHE A 176 3.52 2.31 -3.18
N GLY A 177 2.25 2.13 -3.56
CA GLY A 177 1.63 0.82 -3.75
C GLY A 177 2.32 0.00 -4.84
N SER A 178 2.71 0.62 -5.97
CA SER A 178 3.43 -0.08 -7.04
C SER A 178 4.80 -0.59 -6.60
N VAL A 179 5.55 0.22 -5.86
CA VAL A 179 6.90 -0.16 -5.36
C VAL A 179 6.79 -1.26 -4.31
N MET A 180 5.85 -1.15 -3.38
CA MET A 180 5.62 -2.19 -2.36
C MET A 180 5.23 -3.52 -2.99
N GLU A 181 4.37 -3.48 -4.01
CA GLU A 181 3.95 -4.70 -4.71
C GLU A 181 5.12 -5.34 -5.47
N VAL A 182 6.00 -4.57 -6.09
CA VAL A 182 7.23 -5.12 -6.70
C VAL A 182 8.05 -5.89 -5.68
N ILE A 183 8.25 -5.34 -4.49
CA ILE A 183 9.01 -6.00 -3.41
C ILE A 183 8.32 -7.30 -2.98
N ASN A 184 6.99 -7.27 -2.83
CA ASN A 184 6.19 -8.45 -2.51
C ASN A 184 6.33 -9.53 -3.58
N GLN A 185 6.23 -9.17 -4.86
CA GLN A 185 6.36 -10.11 -5.97
C GLN A 185 7.77 -10.70 -6.06
N ILE A 186 8.81 -9.92 -5.81
CA ILE A 186 10.19 -10.40 -5.76
C ILE A 186 10.31 -11.50 -4.70
N THR A 187 9.85 -11.23 -3.48
CA THR A 187 9.94 -12.19 -2.37
C THR A 187 9.10 -13.44 -2.64
N MET A 188 7.86 -13.26 -3.05
CA MET A 188 6.93 -14.36 -3.34
C MET A 188 7.47 -15.27 -4.46
N LEU A 189 7.89 -14.68 -5.57
CA LEU A 189 8.37 -15.46 -6.73
C LEU A 189 9.73 -16.09 -6.49
N SER A 190 10.62 -15.50 -5.68
CA SER A 190 11.87 -16.15 -5.31
C SER A 190 11.60 -17.49 -4.61
N ILE A 191 10.67 -17.51 -3.66
CA ILE A 191 10.29 -18.73 -2.93
C ILE A 191 9.59 -19.73 -3.85
N ILE A 192 8.60 -19.27 -4.64
CA ILE A 192 7.83 -20.14 -5.53
C ILE A 192 8.72 -20.80 -6.58
N LEU A 193 9.55 -20.02 -7.29
CA LEU A 193 10.38 -20.55 -8.37
C LEU A 193 11.44 -21.51 -7.86
N THR A 194 12.08 -21.19 -6.74
CA THR A 194 13.06 -22.08 -6.12
C THR A 194 12.42 -23.37 -5.62
N GLY A 195 11.25 -23.27 -4.98
CA GLY A 195 10.47 -24.42 -4.55
C GLY A 195 9.97 -25.29 -5.71
N ALA A 196 9.43 -24.67 -6.76
CA ALA A 196 8.98 -25.37 -7.95
C ALA A 196 10.12 -26.10 -8.68
N ALA A 197 11.32 -25.50 -8.71
CA ALA A 197 12.51 -26.16 -9.28
C ALA A 197 12.91 -27.42 -8.51
N LEU A 198 12.72 -27.45 -7.18
CA LEU A 198 12.96 -28.62 -6.34
C LEU A 198 11.87 -29.70 -6.54
N ILE A 199 10.61 -29.31 -6.59
CA ILE A 199 9.48 -30.21 -6.76
C ILE A 199 9.55 -30.92 -8.11
N ARG A 200 9.83 -30.18 -9.19
CA ARG A 200 9.98 -30.74 -10.54
C ARG A 200 11.04 -31.85 -10.63
N GLU A 201 12.18 -31.69 -9.96
CA GLU A 201 13.21 -32.72 -9.95
C GLU A 201 12.72 -34.00 -9.25
N ARG A 202 11.94 -33.83 -8.19
CA ARG A 202 11.35 -34.96 -7.46
C ARG A 202 10.29 -35.69 -8.30
N GLU A 203 9.41 -34.95 -8.97
CA GLU A 203 8.34 -35.52 -9.81
C GLU A 203 8.86 -36.24 -11.04
N HIS A 204 9.91 -35.74 -11.65
CA HIS A 204 10.53 -36.37 -12.83
C HIS A 204 11.53 -37.49 -12.49
N GLY A 205 11.71 -37.83 -11.21
CA GLY A 205 12.65 -38.86 -10.79
C GLY A 205 14.13 -38.51 -11.06
N THR A 206 14.43 -37.25 -11.38
CA THR A 206 15.77 -36.79 -11.74
C THR A 206 16.68 -36.61 -10.51
N VAL A 207 16.13 -36.65 -9.31
CA VAL A 207 16.90 -36.61 -8.04
C VAL A 207 17.89 -37.75 -7.97
N GLU A 208 17.49 -38.96 -8.40
CA GLU A 208 18.37 -40.15 -8.43
C GLU A 208 19.54 -39.94 -9.40
N HIS A 209 19.31 -39.31 -10.54
CA HIS A 209 20.38 -38.98 -11.49
C HIS A 209 21.33 -37.93 -10.94
N LEU A 210 20.85 -36.96 -10.16
CA LEU A 210 21.69 -35.94 -9.52
C LEU A 210 22.60 -36.57 -8.45
N LEU A 211 22.13 -37.61 -7.74
CA LEU A 211 22.92 -38.32 -6.73
C LEU A 211 24.08 -39.15 -7.33
N VAL A 212 23.98 -39.54 -8.59
CA VAL A 212 25.03 -40.31 -9.30
C VAL A 212 26.05 -39.39 -9.99
N MET A 213 25.70 -38.10 -10.17
CA MET A 213 26.60 -37.12 -10.77
C MET A 213 27.66 -36.64 -9.75
N PRO A 214 28.89 -36.32 -10.21
CA PRO A 214 29.96 -35.82 -9.35
C PRO A 214 29.73 -34.34 -8.98
N VAL A 215 28.52 -34.00 -8.46
CA VAL A 215 28.14 -32.65 -8.03
C VAL A 215 27.78 -32.65 -6.55
N THR A 216 28.13 -31.58 -5.87
CA THR A 216 27.79 -31.43 -4.44
C THR A 216 26.39 -30.81 -4.28
N PRO A 217 25.70 -31.07 -3.15
CA PRO A 217 24.40 -30.42 -2.86
C PRO A 217 24.48 -28.90 -2.92
N LEU A 218 25.59 -28.31 -2.51
CA LEU A 218 25.82 -26.86 -2.57
C LEU A 218 25.84 -26.34 -4.02
N GLU A 219 26.45 -27.07 -4.95
CA GLU A 219 26.50 -26.71 -6.37
C GLU A 219 25.10 -26.73 -6.98
N ILE A 220 24.28 -27.71 -6.59
CA ILE A 220 22.88 -27.81 -7.04
C ILE A 220 22.05 -26.64 -6.50
N MET A 221 22.16 -26.35 -5.20
CA MET A 221 21.44 -25.22 -4.60
C MET A 221 21.84 -23.89 -5.20
N LEU A 222 23.14 -23.62 -5.32
CA LEU A 222 23.64 -22.41 -5.95
C LEU A 222 23.19 -22.26 -7.40
N ALA A 223 23.15 -23.36 -8.17
CA ALA A 223 22.66 -23.35 -9.54
C ALA A 223 21.19 -22.89 -9.59
N LYS A 224 20.33 -23.37 -8.70
CA LYS A 224 18.93 -22.99 -8.61
C LYS A 224 18.75 -21.53 -8.17
N VAL A 225 19.44 -21.12 -7.11
CA VAL A 225 19.35 -19.75 -6.57
C VAL A 225 19.75 -18.72 -7.64
N TRP A 226 20.89 -18.88 -8.30
CA TRP A 226 21.32 -17.88 -9.28
C TRP A 226 20.43 -17.88 -10.53
N SER A 227 19.99 -19.05 -11.00
CA SER A 227 19.18 -19.13 -12.22
C SER A 227 17.77 -18.57 -12.00
N MET A 228 17.08 -18.96 -10.94
CA MET A 228 15.76 -18.42 -10.60
C MET A 228 15.84 -16.94 -10.16
N GLY A 229 16.88 -16.57 -9.41
CA GLY A 229 17.16 -15.19 -9.07
C GLY A 229 17.39 -14.30 -10.28
N LEU A 230 18.09 -14.77 -11.31
CA LEU A 230 18.28 -14.03 -12.57
C LEU A 230 16.94 -13.76 -13.27
N VAL A 231 16.03 -14.73 -13.27
CA VAL A 231 14.69 -14.57 -13.88
C VAL A 231 13.89 -13.51 -13.12
N VAL A 232 13.85 -13.57 -11.80
CA VAL A 232 13.15 -12.57 -10.97
C VAL A 232 13.77 -11.18 -11.16
N LEU A 233 15.11 -11.09 -11.18
CA LEU A 233 15.82 -9.83 -11.39
C LEU A 233 15.50 -9.22 -12.76
N ALA A 234 15.50 -10.03 -13.81
CA ALA A 234 15.16 -9.59 -15.17
C ALA A 234 13.68 -9.14 -15.25
N ALA A 235 12.76 -9.92 -14.68
CA ALA A 235 11.34 -9.58 -14.61
C ALA A 235 11.12 -8.28 -13.82
N THR A 236 11.82 -8.09 -12.70
CA THR A 236 11.78 -6.85 -11.91
C THR A 236 12.25 -5.66 -12.73
N ALA A 237 13.42 -5.75 -13.39
CA ALA A 237 13.95 -4.67 -14.21
C ALA A 237 13.00 -4.28 -15.36
N LEU A 238 12.41 -5.29 -16.01
CA LEU A 238 11.46 -5.09 -17.10
C LEU A 238 10.16 -4.45 -16.60
N SER A 239 9.65 -4.92 -15.47
CA SER A 239 8.44 -4.38 -14.84
C SER A 239 8.63 -2.93 -14.40
N MET A 240 9.76 -2.58 -13.79
CA MET A 240 10.05 -1.19 -13.43
C MET A 240 10.01 -0.28 -14.64
N ARG A 241 10.56 -0.73 -15.77
CA ARG A 241 10.64 0.08 -17.00
C ARG A 241 9.31 0.18 -17.74
N ILE A 242 8.59 -0.95 -17.89
CA ILE A 242 7.37 -1.02 -18.71
C ILE A 242 6.14 -0.66 -17.89
N ILE A 243 5.98 -1.25 -16.71
CA ILE A 243 4.75 -1.11 -15.93
C ILE A 243 4.78 0.16 -15.08
N ILE A 244 5.86 0.37 -14.29
CA ILE A 244 5.91 1.50 -13.36
C ILE A 244 6.16 2.81 -14.10
N GLU A 245 7.23 2.91 -14.88
CA GLU A 245 7.52 4.13 -15.64
C GLU A 245 6.61 4.31 -16.85
N GLY A 246 6.35 3.22 -17.60
CA GLY A 246 5.61 3.28 -18.86
C GLY A 246 4.10 3.40 -18.67
N TRP A 247 3.46 2.46 -17.97
CA TRP A 247 1.99 2.43 -17.85
C TRP A 247 1.46 3.25 -16.69
N LEU A 248 2.09 3.18 -15.51
CA LEU A 248 1.65 3.91 -14.33
C LEU A 248 2.20 5.35 -14.28
N ALA A 249 3.13 5.69 -15.18
CA ALA A 249 3.79 7.00 -15.24
C ALA A 249 4.37 7.45 -13.89
N VAL A 250 4.83 6.50 -13.06
CA VAL A 250 5.45 6.76 -11.78
C VAL A 250 6.92 7.10 -12.00
N PRO A 251 7.38 8.32 -11.69
CA PRO A 251 8.78 8.68 -11.84
C PRO A 251 9.63 7.93 -10.80
N ILE A 252 10.75 7.39 -11.24
CA ILE A 252 11.73 6.71 -10.37
C ILE A 252 12.94 7.63 -10.21
N PRO A 253 12.97 8.54 -9.23
CA PRO A 253 14.06 9.51 -9.07
C PRO A 253 15.34 8.89 -8.54
N GLY A 254 15.30 7.61 -8.12
CA GLY A 254 16.43 6.87 -7.56
C GLY A 254 17.24 6.09 -8.59
N SER A 255 18.34 5.48 -8.14
CA SER A 255 19.15 4.60 -8.97
C SER A 255 18.51 3.22 -9.07
N VAL A 256 17.95 2.91 -10.25
CA VAL A 256 17.42 1.57 -10.56
C VAL A 256 18.50 0.49 -10.40
N LEU A 257 19.76 0.81 -10.76
CA LEU A 257 20.85 -0.15 -10.63
C LEU A 257 21.14 -0.49 -9.17
N LEU A 258 21.10 0.49 -8.26
CA LEU A 258 21.26 0.27 -6.83
C LEU A 258 20.13 -0.58 -6.26
N PHE A 259 18.89 -0.32 -6.69
CA PHE A 259 17.73 -1.12 -6.31
C PHE A 259 17.89 -2.58 -6.78
N LEU A 260 18.25 -2.80 -8.04
CA LEU A 260 18.50 -4.15 -8.57
C LEU A 260 19.65 -4.86 -7.87
N GLY A 261 20.68 -4.13 -7.44
CA GLY A 261 21.74 -4.66 -6.59
C GLY A 261 21.24 -5.15 -5.23
N GLY A 262 20.35 -4.37 -4.59
CA GLY A 262 19.64 -4.77 -3.37
C GLY A 262 18.75 -5.99 -3.57
N VAL A 263 18.02 -6.02 -4.68
CA VAL A 263 17.20 -7.19 -5.08
C VAL A 263 18.06 -8.43 -5.26
N ALA A 264 19.19 -8.33 -5.93
CA ALA A 264 20.11 -9.47 -6.11
C ALA A 264 20.61 -10.03 -4.76
N LEU A 265 20.94 -9.17 -3.81
CA LEU A 265 21.31 -9.58 -2.45
C LEU A 265 20.13 -10.24 -1.72
N HIS A 266 18.93 -9.68 -1.85
CA HIS A 266 17.72 -10.23 -1.24
C HIS A 266 17.41 -11.64 -1.78
N LEU A 267 17.48 -11.81 -3.11
CA LEU A 267 17.24 -13.10 -3.77
C LEU A 267 18.25 -14.18 -3.38
N PHE A 268 19.44 -13.78 -2.99
CA PHE A 268 20.43 -14.72 -2.49
C PHE A 268 20.19 -15.11 -1.02
N ALA A 269 19.49 -14.26 -0.26
CA ALA A 269 19.20 -14.48 1.17
C ALA A 269 17.87 -15.24 1.39
N THR A 270 16.96 -15.23 0.40
CA THR A 270 15.64 -15.89 0.45
C THR A 270 15.69 -17.27 -0.16
#